data_fd5d3a3ec0b7dbfd370f9ff3934b1079
#
_entry.id   fd5d3a3ec0b7dbfd370f9ff3934b1079
#
_cell.length_a   1.000
_cell.length_b   1.000
_cell.length_c   1.000
_cell.angle_alpha   90.00
_cell.angle_beta   90.00
_cell.angle_gamma   90.00
#
_symmetry.space_group_name_H-M   'P 1'
#
loop_
_entity.id
_entity.type
_entity.pdbx_description
1 polymer ?
#
loop_
_entity_poly.entity_id
_entity_poly.type
_entity_poly.pdbx_seq_one_letter_code
_entity_poly.pdbx_strand_id
1 'polypeptide(L)'
;MDKDNSKRMLLADISKYKAEIYGISILWIMLFHAHPMFGVHYDLGKSFLKPLDTLIGFGNIGVEIFLFCSGVFLYFSFVRNSDSYAFMCKRMARLFWPVALISSLYWVYTCIIEKGSLMLFLSKFTLLDFWVSGDQQIWFVSAIFLFYAIYPYIFGFLFKAKFSNSFVRLLILLAVVMVATLSLSMIYPKYFKLVEIALTRLPVFIIGCYFGKLVYEKKTAPKYMYLICFFVAVVSLVVLHIYNFPVSAQSPVKRWFYMFAGIPLMFVIIWVLNLINSKHLNKFFAFFGGISLNLYVSHVVVIRVYKLLPIGDEKRVYIYLILLAVSVLVGWLAEFAIRYLTKPKQKKL
;
A
#
# COMPACT_ATOMS: atom_id res chain seq x y z
N MET A 1 15.79 20.09 -26.61
CA MET A 1 15.76 19.39 -25.29
C MET A 1 16.97 19.87 -24.51
N ASP A 2 16.72 20.68 -23.47
CA ASP A 2 17.75 21.40 -22.72
C ASP A 2 18.75 20.45 -22.05
N LYS A 3 20.07 20.69 -22.27
CA LYS A 3 21.18 19.95 -21.61
C LYS A 3 21.09 20.04 -20.07
N ASP A 4 20.39 21.02 -19.51
CA ASP A 4 20.19 21.21 -18.08
C ASP A 4 19.19 20.21 -17.47
N ASN A 5 18.20 19.71 -18.25
CA ASN A 5 17.25 18.68 -17.81
C ASN A 5 17.92 17.30 -17.63
N SER A 6 19.06 17.04 -18.28
CA SER A 6 19.78 15.77 -18.13
C SER A 6 20.40 15.60 -16.72
N LYS A 7 20.60 16.71 -15.98
CA LYS A 7 21.18 16.74 -14.63
C LYS A 7 20.16 16.74 -13.49
N ARG A 8 18.85 16.71 -13.81
CA ARG A 8 17.78 16.82 -12.80
C ARG A 8 16.95 15.54 -12.69
N MET A 9 16.55 15.21 -11.48
CA MET A 9 15.56 14.20 -11.16
C MET A 9 14.17 14.79 -11.40
N LEU A 10 13.35 14.14 -12.25
CA LEU A 10 11.99 14.58 -12.53
C LEU A 10 11.03 13.93 -11.52
N LEU A 11 10.36 14.72 -10.69
CA LEU A 11 9.29 14.19 -9.83
C LEU A 11 8.12 13.64 -10.64
N ALA A 12 7.94 14.12 -11.87
CA ALA A 12 6.96 13.60 -12.83
C ALA A 12 7.18 12.11 -13.17
N ASP A 13 8.39 11.57 -12.97
CA ASP A 13 8.70 10.15 -13.18
C ASP A 13 7.88 9.24 -12.24
N ILE A 14 7.41 9.73 -11.09
CA ILE A 14 6.44 9.01 -10.25
C ILE A 14 5.15 8.71 -11.04
N SER A 15 4.68 9.66 -11.85
CA SER A 15 3.52 9.44 -12.73
C SER A 15 3.84 8.56 -13.93
N LYS A 16 5.04 8.69 -14.49
CA LYS A 16 5.51 7.90 -15.65
C LYS A 16 5.55 6.41 -15.29
N TYR A 17 6.12 6.07 -14.15
CA TYR A 17 6.32 4.69 -13.68
C TYR A 17 5.26 4.23 -12.66
N LYS A 18 4.09 4.89 -12.65
CA LYS A 18 3.03 4.58 -11.69
C LYS A 18 2.68 3.10 -11.64
N ALA A 19 2.44 2.49 -12.78
CA ALA A 19 2.01 1.10 -12.86
C ALA A 19 3.13 0.15 -12.42
N GLU A 20 4.36 0.42 -12.85
CA GLU A 20 5.54 -0.36 -12.48
C GLU A 20 5.80 -0.32 -10.97
N ILE A 21 5.72 0.87 -10.36
CA ILE A 21 5.89 1.04 -8.91
C ILE A 21 4.85 0.22 -8.15
N TYR A 22 3.58 0.29 -8.55
CA TYR A 22 2.53 -0.52 -7.94
C TYR A 22 2.75 -2.02 -8.16
N GLY A 23 3.25 -2.43 -9.34
CA GLY A 23 3.55 -3.81 -9.67
C GLY A 23 4.68 -4.39 -8.81
N ILE A 24 5.79 -3.67 -8.70
CA ILE A 24 6.91 -4.06 -7.85
C ILE A 24 6.46 -4.16 -6.39
N SER A 25 5.70 -3.16 -5.91
CA SER A 25 5.23 -3.11 -4.52
C SER A 25 4.29 -4.26 -4.19
N ILE A 26 3.32 -4.60 -5.06
CA ILE A 26 2.39 -5.71 -4.77
C ILE A 26 3.10 -7.05 -4.81
N LEU A 27 3.99 -7.29 -5.75
CA LEU A 27 4.78 -8.52 -5.80
C LEU A 27 5.62 -8.68 -4.54
N TRP A 28 6.24 -7.61 -4.06
CA TRP A 28 7.03 -7.64 -2.83
C TRP A 28 6.17 -7.91 -1.59
N ILE A 29 4.98 -7.30 -1.49
CA ILE A 29 4.00 -7.59 -0.43
C ILE A 29 3.56 -9.06 -0.45
N MET A 30 3.27 -9.59 -1.64
CA MET A 30 2.87 -10.99 -1.78
C MET A 30 4.00 -11.93 -1.34
N LEU A 31 5.24 -11.66 -1.72
CA LEU A 31 6.42 -12.41 -1.26
C LEU A 31 6.61 -12.30 0.26
N PHE A 32 6.39 -11.13 0.84
CA PHE A 32 6.46 -10.94 2.29
C PHE A 32 5.46 -11.81 3.06
N HIS A 33 4.23 -11.93 2.57
CA HIS A 33 3.24 -12.81 3.20
C HIS A 33 3.57 -14.31 3.03
N ALA A 34 4.42 -14.61 2.08
CA ALA A 34 5.03 -15.91 1.86
C ALA A 34 6.13 -16.25 2.84
N HIS A 35 6.84 -15.22 3.29
CA HIS A 35 8.05 -15.36 4.06
C HIS A 35 7.95 -16.35 5.25
N PRO A 36 6.87 -16.36 6.06
CA PRO A 36 6.70 -17.35 7.11
C PRO A 36 6.62 -18.81 6.60
N MET A 37 6.18 -18.98 5.35
CA MET A 37 6.11 -20.32 4.72
C MET A 37 7.46 -20.75 4.13
N PHE A 38 8.29 -19.78 3.73
CA PHE A 38 9.63 -20.05 3.24
C PHE A 38 10.65 -20.21 4.37
N GLY A 39 10.57 -19.40 5.43
CA GLY A 39 11.61 -19.28 6.47
C GLY A 39 11.77 -20.51 7.35
N VAL A 40 10.83 -21.45 7.36
CA VAL A 40 10.87 -22.63 8.24
C VAL A 40 11.50 -23.86 7.54
N HIS A 41 11.59 -23.89 6.22
CA HIS A 41 12.13 -25.03 5.49
C HIS A 41 13.33 -24.72 4.58
N TYR A 42 13.77 -23.45 4.54
CA TYR A 42 15.05 -23.11 3.97
C TYR A 42 16.17 -23.35 4.99
N ASP A 43 16.26 -24.57 5.50
CA ASP A 43 17.54 -25.10 5.91
C ASP A 43 18.37 -25.39 4.64
N LEU A 44 18.42 -24.42 3.77
CA LEU A 44 19.35 -24.40 2.66
C LEU A 44 20.78 -24.18 3.17
N GLY A 45 20.99 -24.32 4.50
CA GLY A 45 22.31 -24.41 5.15
C GLY A 45 23.34 -23.38 4.69
N LYS A 46 22.95 -22.44 3.82
CA LYS A 46 23.87 -21.69 3.01
C LYS A 46 23.61 -20.21 3.17
N SER A 47 24.54 -19.57 3.80
CA SER A 47 24.71 -18.12 3.98
C SER A 47 24.32 -17.26 2.77
N PHE A 48 24.31 -17.83 1.57
CA PHE A 48 24.05 -17.17 0.29
C PHE A 48 22.62 -16.65 0.13
N LEU A 49 21.59 -17.30 0.67
CA LEU A 49 20.19 -16.87 0.49
C LEU A 49 19.67 -15.99 1.64
N LYS A 50 20.42 -15.80 2.71
CA LYS A 50 20.05 -14.91 3.82
C LYS A 50 19.75 -13.47 3.37
N PRO A 51 20.52 -12.85 2.46
CA PRO A 51 20.20 -11.48 2.01
C PRO A 51 18.86 -11.39 1.27
N LEU A 52 18.54 -12.41 0.46
CA LEU A 52 17.25 -12.48 -0.26
C LEU A 52 16.09 -12.67 0.72
N ASP A 53 16.25 -13.55 1.71
CA ASP A 53 15.27 -13.78 2.77
C ASP A 53 15.02 -12.50 3.57
N THR A 54 16.08 -11.79 3.96
CA THR A 54 15.99 -10.48 4.62
C THR A 54 15.26 -9.45 3.75
N LEU A 55 15.59 -9.39 2.44
CA LEU A 55 14.92 -8.47 1.52
C LEU A 55 13.42 -8.79 1.37
N ILE A 56 13.06 -10.06 1.28
CA ILE A 56 11.66 -10.49 1.26
C ILE A 56 10.97 -10.10 2.56
N GLY A 57 11.63 -10.28 3.71
CA GLY A 57 11.12 -9.89 5.02
C GLY A 57 10.76 -8.40 5.17
N PHE A 58 11.36 -7.54 4.36
CA PHE A 58 11.01 -6.12 4.29
C PHE A 58 9.86 -5.80 3.32
N GLY A 59 9.21 -6.76 2.71
CA GLY A 59 8.17 -6.52 1.70
C GLY A 59 6.95 -5.74 2.19
N ASN A 60 6.73 -5.64 3.50
CA ASN A 60 5.73 -4.75 4.08
C ASN A 60 5.98 -3.27 3.75
N ILE A 61 7.21 -2.86 3.41
CA ILE A 61 7.55 -1.51 2.91
C ILE A 61 6.79 -1.19 1.62
N GLY A 62 6.43 -2.18 0.83
CA GLY A 62 5.56 -2.00 -0.34
C GLY A 62 4.25 -1.29 0.00
N VAL A 63 3.72 -1.46 1.21
CA VAL A 63 2.52 -0.75 1.67
C VAL A 63 2.78 0.75 1.86
N GLU A 64 3.95 1.12 2.35
CA GLU A 64 4.36 2.52 2.48
C GLU A 64 4.40 3.20 1.10
N ILE A 65 4.97 2.50 0.11
CA ILE A 65 5.02 2.98 -1.28
C ILE A 65 3.59 3.12 -1.85
N PHE A 66 2.71 2.15 -1.60
CA PHE A 66 1.30 2.22 -2.00
C PHE A 66 0.59 3.44 -1.42
N LEU A 67 0.73 3.68 -0.12
CA LEU A 67 0.07 4.80 0.56
C LEU A 67 0.60 6.15 0.10
N PHE A 68 1.92 6.29 -0.04
CA PHE A 68 2.54 7.48 -0.59
C PHE A 68 2.01 7.77 -2.01
N CYS A 69 2.09 6.80 -2.91
CA CYS A 69 1.60 6.94 -4.28
C CYS A 69 0.09 7.22 -4.34
N SER A 70 -0.70 6.62 -3.44
CA SER A 70 -2.13 6.90 -3.34
C SER A 70 -2.38 8.38 -3.03
N GLY A 71 -1.66 8.94 -2.05
CA GLY A 71 -1.71 10.37 -1.76
C GLY A 71 -1.33 11.23 -2.98
N VAL A 72 -0.23 10.89 -3.66
CA VAL A 72 0.22 11.60 -4.88
C VAL A 72 -0.89 11.64 -5.94
N PHE A 73 -1.47 10.48 -6.27
CA PHE A 73 -2.43 10.41 -7.38
C PHE A 73 -3.84 10.90 -7.04
N LEU A 74 -4.17 11.06 -5.75
CA LEU A 74 -5.41 11.73 -5.35
C LEU A 74 -5.38 13.22 -5.74
N TYR A 75 -4.23 13.89 -5.65
CA TYR A 75 -4.10 15.28 -6.06
C TYR A 75 -4.56 15.49 -7.51
N PHE A 76 -4.06 14.68 -8.45
CA PHE A 76 -4.45 14.76 -9.86
C PHE A 76 -5.96 14.59 -10.09
N SER A 77 -6.58 13.69 -9.32
CA SER A 77 -8.01 13.43 -9.46
C SER A 77 -8.86 14.54 -8.88
N PHE A 78 -8.43 15.09 -7.75
CA PHE A 78 -9.16 16.13 -7.03
C PHE A 78 -9.05 17.49 -7.72
N VAL A 79 -7.88 17.83 -8.28
CA VAL A 79 -7.71 19.07 -9.06
C VAL A 79 -8.54 19.03 -10.34
N ARG A 80 -8.68 17.84 -10.96
CA ARG A 80 -9.48 17.67 -12.18
C ARG A 80 -10.99 17.76 -11.92
N ASN A 81 -11.45 17.33 -10.76
CA ASN A 81 -12.82 17.43 -10.30
C ASN A 81 -12.83 17.64 -8.78
N SER A 82 -13.02 18.89 -8.36
CA SER A 82 -13.02 19.30 -6.94
C SER A 82 -14.35 19.07 -6.23
N ASP A 83 -15.36 18.52 -6.91
CA ASP A 83 -16.57 18.04 -6.25
C ASP A 83 -16.20 16.86 -5.34
N SER A 84 -16.22 17.13 -4.03
CA SER A 84 -15.83 16.16 -3.01
C SER A 84 -16.71 14.92 -3.01
N TYR A 85 -18.01 15.06 -3.29
CA TYR A 85 -18.93 13.93 -3.33
C TYR A 85 -18.68 13.02 -4.53
N ALA A 86 -18.62 13.57 -5.75
CA ALA A 86 -18.33 12.80 -6.96
C ALA A 86 -16.94 12.13 -6.90
N PHE A 87 -15.94 12.85 -6.32
CA PHE A 87 -14.62 12.30 -6.06
C PHE A 87 -14.70 11.08 -5.13
N MET A 88 -15.41 11.21 -4.00
CA MET A 88 -15.58 10.14 -3.02
C MET A 88 -16.26 8.92 -3.63
N CYS A 89 -17.43 9.09 -4.27
CA CYS A 89 -18.17 8.00 -4.89
C CYS A 89 -17.31 7.21 -5.87
N LYS A 90 -16.55 7.90 -6.73
CA LYS A 90 -15.66 7.24 -7.71
C LYS A 90 -14.54 6.45 -7.03
N ARG A 91 -13.97 6.96 -5.95
CA ARG A 91 -12.88 6.30 -5.22
C ARG A 91 -13.38 5.12 -4.41
N MET A 92 -14.51 5.29 -3.72
CA MET A 92 -15.14 4.22 -2.95
C MET A 92 -15.56 3.05 -3.85
N ALA A 93 -16.20 3.32 -4.99
CA ALA A 93 -16.56 2.29 -5.95
C ALA A 93 -15.34 1.46 -6.40
N ARG A 94 -14.19 2.10 -6.62
CA ARG A 94 -12.96 1.39 -7.00
C ARG A 94 -12.43 0.46 -5.91
N LEU A 95 -12.60 0.82 -4.65
CA LEU A 95 -12.20 -0.02 -3.51
C LEU A 95 -13.22 -1.12 -3.23
N PHE A 96 -14.51 -0.83 -3.45
CA PHE A 96 -15.62 -1.71 -3.16
C PHE A 96 -15.62 -2.98 -4.02
N TRP A 97 -15.44 -2.85 -5.35
CA TRP A 97 -15.61 -3.98 -6.26
C TRP A 97 -14.65 -5.16 -5.99
N PRO A 98 -13.34 -4.97 -5.74
CA PRO A 98 -12.46 -6.08 -5.38
C PRO A 98 -12.91 -6.81 -4.11
N VAL A 99 -13.37 -6.06 -3.10
CA VAL A 99 -13.86 -6.62 -1.84
C VAL A 99 -15.15 -7.39 -2.09
N ALA A 100 -16.09 -6.80 -2.80
CA ALA A 100 -17.39 -7.41 -3.10
C ALA A 100 -17.27 -8.70 -3.93
N LEU A 101 -16.34 -8.76 -4.88
CA LEU A 101 -16.19 -9.93 -5.76
C LEU A 101 -15.29 -11.01 -5.17
N ILE A 102 -14.24 -10.65 -4.44
CA ILE A 102 -13.24 -11.61 -3.98
C ILE A 102 -13.48 -12.01 -2.52
N SER A 103 -13.72 -11.06 -1.62
CA SER A 103 -13.82 -11.36 -0.20
C SER A 103 -15.21 -11.80 0.25
N SER A 104 -16.28 -11.34 -0.41
CA SER A 104 -17.65 -11.61 0.04
C SER A 104 -17.98 -13.10 0.07
N LEU A 105 -17.56 -13.87 -0.95
CA LEU A 105 -17.79 -15.31 -0.99
C LEU A 105 -17.12 -16.04 0.19
N TYR A 106 -15.88 -15.66 0.49
CA TYR A 106 -15.17 -16.19 1.66
C TYR A 106 -15.87 -15.82 2.97
N TRP A 107 -16.38 -14.58 3.09
CA TRP A 107 -17.08 -14.12 4.29
C TRP A 107 -18.51 -14.70 4.42
N VAL A 108 -19.20 -14.96 3.32
CA VAL A 108 -20.46 -15.70 3.36
C VAL A 108 -20.23 -17.07 4.00
N TYR A 109 -19.22 -17.79 3.55
CA TYR A 109 -18.88 -19.08 4.15
C TYR A 109 -18.51 -18.94 5.62
N THR A 110 -17.50 -18.15 5.98
CA THR A 110 -16.93 -18.10 7.34
C THR A 110 -17.80 -17.37 8.35
N CYS A 111 -18.60 -16.39 7.95
CA CYS A 111 -19.40 -15.60 8.88
C CYS A 111 -20.83 -16.09 9.00
N ILE A 112 -21.45 -16.47 7.88
CA ILE A 112 -22.86 -16.87 7.85
C ILE A 112 -23.00 -18.37 8.01
N ILE A 113 -22.33 -19.17 7.18
CA ILE A 113 -22.50 -20.63 7.18
C ILE A 113 -21.83 -21.25 8.41
N GLU A 114 -20.56 -20.91 8.67
CA GLU A 114 -19.80 -21.50 9.77
C GLU A 114 -20.17 -20.92 11.14
N LYS A 115 -20.30 -19.58 11.26
CA LYS A 115 -20.54 -18.88 12.54
C LYS A 115 -21.99 -18.44 12.76
N GLY A 116 -22.87 -18.54 11.76
CA GLY A 116 -24.26 -18.14 11.85
C GLY A 116 -24.48 -16.63 12.13
N SER A 117 -23.53 -15.77 11.79
CA SER A 117 -23.56 -14.35 12.16
C SER A 117 -23.60 -13.42 10.94
N LEU A 118 -24.80 -12.98 10.60
CA LEU A 118 -25.01 -11.92 9.59
C LEU A 118 -24.35 -10.60 10.02
N MET A 119 -24.37 -10.28 11.32
CA MET A 119 -23.78 -9.05 11.82
C MET A 119 -22.26 -9.02 11.58
N LEU A 120 -21.57 -10.15 11.80
CA LEU A 120 -20.14 -10.26 11.50
C LEU A 120 -19.87 -10.12 9.98
N PHE A 121 -20.71 -10.71 9.13
CA PHE A 121 -20.60 -10.52 7.70
C PHE A 121 -20.73 -9.03 7.30
N LEU A 122 -21.77 -8.36 7.80
CA LEU A 122 -22.01 -6.93 7.53
C LEU A 122 -20.87 -6.06 8.03
N SER A 123 -20.34 -6.33 9.22
CA SER A 123 -19.19 -5.62 9.78
C SER A 123 -17.94 -5.71 8.88
N LYS A 124 -17.66 -6.91 8.34
CA LYS A 124 -16.54 -7.12 7.40
C LYS A 124 -16.81 -6.46 6.04
N PHE A 125 -18.01 -6.63 5.51
CA PHE A 125 -18.40 -6.09 4.21
C PHE A 125 -18.40 -4.56 4.17
N THR A 126 -18.77 -3.90 5.28
CA THR A 126 -18.70 -2.45 5.45
C THR A 126 -17.30 -1.94 5.84
N LEU A 127 -16.31 -2.82 5.97
CA LEU A 127 -14.94 -2.50 6.40
C LEU A 127 -14.82 -1.96 7.84
N LEU A 128 -15.87 -2.05 8.65
CA LEU A 128 -15.90 -1.60 10.04
C LEU A 128 -15.17 -2.56 10.98
N ASP A 129 -15.16 -3.85 10.65
CA ASP A 129 -14.58 -4.90 11.50
C ASP A 129 -13.11 -4.61 11.87
N PHE A 130 -12.31 -4.09 10.93
CA PHE A 130 -10.93 -3.67 11.23
C PHE A 130 -10.87 -2.60 12.34
N TRP A 131 -11.75 -1.61 12.31
CA TRP A 131 -11.73 -0.49 13.26
C TRP A 131 -12.27 -0.86 14.64
N VAL A 132 -13.14 -1.86 14.71
CA VAL A 132 -13.79 -2.29 15.97
C VAL A 132 -13.07 -3.46 16.60
N SER A 133 -12.75 -4.51 15.83
CA SER A 133 -12.16 -5.75 16.31
C SER A 133 -10.66 -5.89 16.05
N GLY A 134 -10.10 -5.08 15.16
CA GLY A 134 -8.71 -5.18 14.73
C GLY A 134 -8.46 -6.31 13.74
N ASP A 135 -9.49 -6.81 13.04
CA ASP A 135 -9.28 -7.84 12.01
C ASP A 135 -8.42 -7.31 10.85
N GLN A 136 -7.21 -7.84 10.76
CA GLN A 136 -6.20 -7.39 9.80
C GLN A 136 -6.31 -8.07 8.43
N GLN A 137 -7.40 -8.78 8.14
CA GLN A 137 -7.51 -9.52 6.88
C GLN A 137 -7.35 -8.63 5.66
N ILE A 138 -8.12 -7.54 5.59
CA ILE A 138 -8.05 -6.53 4.51
C ILE A 138 -7.88 -5.11 5.08
N TRP A 139 -7.12 -4.99 6.16
CA TRP A 139 -6.91 -3.74 6.89
C TRP A 139 -6.49 -2.58 5.98
N PHE A 140 -5.69 -2.84 4.92
CA PHE A 140 -5.24 -1.80 4.00
C PHE A 140 -6.40 -1.16 3.24
N VAL A 141 -7.41 -1.95 2.83
CA VAL A 141 -8.60 -1.41 2.14
C VAL A 141 -9.42 -0.57 3.12
N SER A 142 -9.58 -1.02 4.36
CA SER A 142 -10.27 -0.27 5.41
C SER A 142 -9.56 1.05 5.72
N ALA A 143 -8.23 1.02 5.82
CA ALA A 143 -7.41 2.21 6.08
C ALA A 143 -7.49 3.22 4.93
N ILE A 144 -7.29 2.77 3.69
CA ILE A 144 -7.27 3.66 2.53
C ILE A 144 -8.66 4.25 2.22
N PHE A 145 -9.72 3.51 2.58
CA PHE A 145 -11.10 4.02 2.53
C PHE A 145 -11.24 5.27 3.41
N LEU A 146 -10.82 5.19 4.67
CA LEU A 146 -10.82 6.34 5.59
C LEU A 146 -9.90 7.47 5.09
N PHE A 147 -8.70 7.14 4.60
CA PHE A 147 -7.75 8.14 4.09
C PHE A 147 -8.30 8.91 2.89
N TYR A 148 -9.04 8.23 2.02
CA TYR A 148 -9.72 8.89 0.91
C TYR A 148 -10.88 9.77 1.39
N ALA A 149 -11.60 9.35 2.43
CA ALA A 149 -12.68 10.14 3.02
C ALA A 149 -12.18 11.47 3.60
N ILE A 150 -11.03 11.45 4.27
CA ILE A 150 -10.45 12.67 4.86
C ILE A 150 -9.62 13.51 3.88
N TYR A 151 -9.33 12.98 2.67
CA TYR A 151 -8.48 13.67 1.70
C TYR A 151 -8.93 15.10 1.34
N PRO A 152 -10.22 15.41 1.11
CA PRO A 152 -10.67 16.77 0.80
C PRO A 152 -10.27 17.78 1.90
N TYR A 153 -10.31 17.36 3.16
CA TYR A 153 -9.91 18.19 4.30
C TYR A 153 -8.39 18.40 4.33
N ILE A 154 -7.61 17.31 4.08
CA ILE A 154 -6.15 17.40 3.95
C ILE A 154 -5.79 18.36 2.82
N PHE A 155 -6.43 18.24 1.66
CA PHE A 155 -6.22 19.12 0.51
C PHE A 155 -6.54 20.58 0.87
N GLY A 156 -7.68 20.83 1.51
CA GLY A 156 -8.09 22.17 1.97
C GLY A 156 -7.05 22.78 2.90
N PHE A 157 -6.60 22.03 3.88
CA PHE A 157 -5.58 22.47 4.83
C PHE A 157 -4.23 22.73 4.17
N LEU A 158 -3.74 21.82 3.34
CA LEU A 158 -2.42 21.95 2.71
C LEU A 158 -2.37 23.08 1.67
N PHE A 159 -3.43 23.27 0.88
CA PHE A 159 -3.34 24.09 -0.34
C PHE A 159 -4.29 25.29 -0.38
N LYS A 160 -5.38 25.30 0.40
CA LYS A 160 -6.35 26.41 0.41
C LYS A 160 -6.25 27.33 1.64
N ALA A 161 -5.73 26.83 2.76
CA ALA A 161 -5.56 27.66 3.97
C ALA A 161 -4.59 28.82 3.70
N LYS A 162 -4.89 30.00 4.31
CA LYS A 162 -4.16 31.25 4.03
C LYS A 162 -2.99 31.51 4.98
N PHE A 163 -2.90 30.81 6.11
CA PHE A 163 -1.78 30.97 7.03
C PHE A 163 -0.57 30.16 6.55
N SER A 164 0.60 30.73 6.55
CA SER A 164 1.89 30.14 6.17
C SER A 164 1.93 29.45 4.76
N ASN A 165 3.08 28.94 4.36
CA ASN A 165 3.22 28.22 3.11
C ASN A 165 2.81 26.73 3.26
N SER A 166 2.58 26.03 2.13
CA SER A 166 2.08 24.65 2.13
C SER A 166 3.05 23.64 2.78
N PHE A 167 4.36 23.91 2.78
CA PHE A 167 5.34 23.05 3.43
C PHE A 167 5.26 23.14 4.95
N VAL A 168 5.13 24.36 5.51
CA VAL A 168 4.93 24.56 6.96
C VAL A 168 3.63 23.90 7.41
N ARG A 169 2.55 24.05 6.63
CA ARG A 169 1.27 23.36 6.91
C ARG A 169 1.42 21.83 6.89
N LEU A 170 2.23 21.28 5.97
CA LEU A 170 2.56 19.86 6.00
C LEU A 170 3.22 19.46 7.32
N LEU A 171 4.25 20.20 7.76
CA LEU A 171 4.95 19.91 9.02
C LEU A 171 4.03 19.98 10.23
N ILE A 172 3.15 21.00 10.29
CA ILE A 172 2.13 21.12 11.34
C ILE A 172 1.20 19.90 11.33
N LEU A 173 0.65 19.53 10.16
CA LEU A 173 -0.26 18.40 10.05
C LEU A 173 0.40 17.08 10.45
N LEU A 174 1.64 16.85 10.02
CA LEU A 174 2.43 15.69 10.42
C LEU A 174 2.66 15.66 11.95
N ALA A 175 3.05 16.80 12.54
CA ALA A 175 3.25 16.90 13.98
C ALA A 175 1.96 16.58 14.75
N VAL A 176 0.83 17.16 14.35
CA VAL A 176 -0.48 16.89 14.96
C VAL A 176 -0.85 15.41 14.87
N VAL A 177 -0.73 14.81 13.70
CA VAL A 177 -1.08 13.39 13.50
C VAL A 177 -0.15 12.47 14.28
N MET A 178 1.15 12.76 14.30
CA MET A 178 2.12 11.95 15.04
C MET A 178 1.93 12.07 16.55
N VAL A 179 1.70 13.29 17.07
CA VAL A 179 1.38 13.50 18.49
C VAL A 179 0.08 12.83 18.86
N ALA A 180 -0.99 12.97 18.06
CA ALA A 180 -2.26 12.29 18.30
C ALA A 180 -2.11 10.77 18.32
N THR A 181 -1.30 10.20 17.41
CA THR A 181 -1.01 8.77 17.36
C THR A 181 -0.25 8.29 18.61
N LEU A 182 0.74 9.06 19.05
CA LEU A 182 1.47 8.79 20.32
C LEU A 182 0.54 8.89 21.52
N SER A 183 -0.26 9.95 21.62
CA SER A 183 -1.22 10.13 22.71
C SER A 183 -2.21 8.97 22.79
N LEU A 184 -2.74 8.53 21.62
CA LEU A 184 -3.64 7.38 21.57
C LEU A 184 -2.94 6.10 22.04
N SER A 185 -1.68 5.89 21.69
CA SER A 185 -0.90 4.72 22.12
C SER A 185 -0.66 4.69 23.62
N MET A 186 -0.56 5.86 24.25
CA MET A 186 -0.34 5.99 25.71
C MET A 186 -1.64 5.92 26.50
N ILE A 187 -2.71 6.59 26.03
CA ILE A 187 -3.98 6.72 26.75
C ILE A 187 -4.85 5.46 26.59
N TYR A 188 -4.89 4.91 25.37
CA TYR A 188 -5.72 3.75 25.02
C TYR A 188 -4.92 2.63 24.34
N PRO A 189 -3.91 2.04 25.01
CA PRO A 189 -2.97 1.09 24.39
C PRO A 189 -3.66 -0.16 23.83
N LYS A 190 -4.72 -0.64 24.47
CA LYS A 190 -5.49 -1.82 24.01
C LYS A 190 -6.18 -1.55 22.67
N TYR A 191 -6.85 -0.40 22.54
CA TYR A 191 -7.50 -0.01 21.28
C TYR A 191 -6.45 0.34 20.22
N PHE A 192 -5.41 1.07 20.61
CA PHE A 192 -4.32 1.41 19.69
C PHE A 192 -3.73 0.17 18.99
N LYS A 193 -3.52 -0.92 19.73
CA LYS A 193 -3.03 -2.19 19.18
C LYS A 193 -3.90 -2.75 18.05
N LEU A 194 -5.20 -2.50 18.05
CA LEU A 194 -6.11 -2.96 17.00
C LEU A 194 -5.92 -2.18 15.69
N VAL A 195 -5.69 -0.86 15.79
CA VAL A 195 -5.70 0.08 14.66
C VAL A 195 -4.32 0.67 14.31
N GLU A 196 -3.28 0.31 15.08
CA GLU A 196 -1.93 0.87 14.94
C GLU A 196 -1.37 0.79 13.52
N ILE A 197 -1.63 -0.34 12.86
CA ILE A 197 -1.13 -0.63 11.52
C ILE A 197 -1.63 0.39 10.47
N ALA A 198 -2.79 1.00 10.68
CA ALA A 198 -3.34 2.03 9.83
C ALA A 198 -2.91 3.44 10.28
N LEU A 199 -3.12 3.77 11.56
CA LEU A 199 -2.89 5.12 12.06
C LEU A 199 -1.43 5.57 11.95
N THR A 200 -0.49 4.66 12.21
CA THR A 200 0.95 4.95 12.09
C THR A 200 1.41 5.20 10.66
N ARG A 201 0.60 4.84 9.65
CA ARG A 201 0.87 5.04 8.23
C ARG A 201 0.19 6.26 7.62
N LEU A 202 -0.68 6.93 8.36
CA LEU A 202 -1.31 8.17 7.92
C LEU A 202 -0.30 9.27 7.55
N PRO A 203 0.83 9.46 8.27
CA PRO A 203 1.88 10.40 7.86
C PRO A 203 2.43 10.16 6.45
N VAL A 204 2.67 8.91 6.07
CA VAL A 204 3.14 8.54 4.72
C VAL A 204 2.16 9.02 3.64
N PHE A 205 0.87 8.77 3.86
CA PHE A 205 -0.18 9.20 2.95
C PHE A 205 -0.26 10.73 2.84
N ILE A 206 -0.15 11.45 3.96
CA ILE A 206 -0.15 12.93 3.99
C ILE A 206 1.05 13.49 3.23
N ILE A 207 2.24 12.92 3.39
CA ILE A 207 3.42 13.31 2.61
C ILE A 207 3.15 13.07 1.12
N GLY A 208 2.56 11.94 0.76
CA GLY A 208 2.12 11.66 -0.61
C GLY A 208 1.16 12.71 -1.16
N CYS A 209 0.18 13.16 -0.36
CA CYS A 209 -0.75 14.23 -0.75
C CYS A 209 -0.02 15.53 -1.08
N TYR A 210 0.99 15.91 -0.30
CA TYR A 210 1.80 17.08 -0.57
C TYR A 210 2.65 16.93 -1.85
N PHE A 211 3.31 15.78 -2.00
CA PHE A 211 4.08 15.46 -3.21
C PHE A 211 3.21 15.44 -4.47
N GLY A 212 1.92 15.16 -4.35
CA GLY A 212 0.97 15.21 -5.47
C GLY A 212 1.00 16.54 -6.19
N LYS A 213 1.07 17.67 -5.47
CA LYS A 213 1.22 19.01 -6.05
C LYS A 213 2.55 19.15 -6.78
N LEU A 214 3.66 18.73 -6.16
CA LEU A 214 5.00 18.86 -6.75
C LEU A 214 5.13 18.04 -8.05
N VAL A 215 4.55 16.85 -8.07
CA VAL A 215 4.52 15.96 -9.25
C VAL A 215 3.64 16.56 -10.35
N TYR A 216 2.47 17.09 -9.99
CA TYR A 216 1.55 17.76 -10.93
C TYR A 216 2.18 18.99 -11.58
N GLU A 217 2.91 19.80 -10.80
CA GLU A 217 3.65 20.98 -11.24
C GLU A 217 4.98 20.63 -11.96
N LYS A 218 5.28 19.33 -12.15
CA LYS A 218 6.51 18.83 -12.77
C LYS A 218 7.79 19.39 -12.13
N LYS A 219 7.77 19.59 -10.80
CA LYS A 219 8.96 20.04 -10.08
C LYS A 219 10.11 19.06 -10.25
N THR A 220 11.32 19.59 -10.17
CA THR A 220 12.57 18.84 -10.33
C THR A 220 13.43 18.96 -9.09
N ALA A 221 14.29 17.96 -8.87
CA ALA A 221 15.32 17.98 -7.86
C ALA A 221 16.70 17.66 -8.49
N PRO A 222 17.81 18.00 -7.85
CA PRO A 222 19.14 17.59 -8.34
C PRO A 222 19.25 16.06 -8.38
N LYS A 223 20.00 15.51 -9.36
CA LYS A 223 20.17 14.05 -9.50
C LYS A 223 20.83 13.38 -8.30
N TYR A 224 21.67 14.08 -7.57
CA TYR A 224 22.28 13.52 -6.36
C TYR A 224 21.24 13.16 -5.28
N MET A 225 20.00 13.66 -5.40
CA MET A 225 18.89 13.24 -4.52
C MET A 225 18.59 11.74 -4.62
N TYR A 226 18.82 11.09 -5.77
CA TYR A 226 18.72 9.63 -5.88
C TYR A 226 19.73 8.93 -4.98
N LEU A 227 20.94 9.45 -4.92
CA LEU A 227 21.99 8.92 -4.04
C LEU A 227 21.63 9.14 -2.56
N ILE A 228 21.12 10.32 -2.22
CA ILE A 228 20.62 10.59 -0.85
C ILE A 228 19.47 9.60 -0.53
N CYS A 229 18.50 9.43 -1.41
CA CYS A 229 17.42 8.47 -1.23
C CYS A 229 17.96 7.04 -1.05
N PHE A 230 18.97 6.63 -1.82
CA PHE A 230 19.61 5.32 -1.66
C PHE A 230 20.21 5.17 -0.26
N PHE A 231 21.03 6.12 0.19
CA PHE A 231 21.64 6.06 1.52
C PHE A 231 20.60 6.09 2.65
N VAL A 232 19.57 6.95 2.54
CA VAL A 232 18.49 7.00 3.55
C VAL A 232 17.72 5.68 3.59
N ALA A 233 17.43 5.08 2.45
CA ALA A 233 16.77 3.78 2.38
C ALA A 233 17.63 2.69 3.03
N VAL A 234 18.92 2.60 2.66
CA VAL A 234 19.85 1.59 3.22
C VAL A 234 20.00 1.77 4.74
N VAL A 235 20.25 2.98 5.20
CA VAL A 235 20.39 3.25 6.66
C VAL A 235 19.12 2.87 7.39
N SER A 236 17.94 3.22 6.85
CA SER A 236 16.66 2.88 7.47
C SER A 236 16.43 1.36 7.52
N LEU A 237 16.80 0.62 6.47
CA LEU A 237 16.71 -0.84 6.44
C LEU A 237 17.67 -1.48 7.43
N VAL A 238 18.91 -0.97 7.54
CA VAL A 238 19.90 -1.43 8.51
C VAL A 238 19.41 -1.20 9.94
N VAL A 239 18.87 -0.01 10.22
CA VAL A 239 18.28 0.28 11.54
C VAL A 239 17.13 -0.65 11.84
N LEU A 240 16.22 -0.88 10.89
CA LEU A 240 15.10 -1.81 11.06
C LEU A 240 15.55 -3.26 11.26
N HIS A 241 16.69 -3.65 10.70
CA HIS A 241 17.23 -5.00 10.81
C HIS A 241 17.99 -5.21 12.14
N ILE A 242 18.86 -4.25 12.50
CA ILE A 242 19.75 -4.39 13.68
C ILE A 242 19.03 -4.02 14.96
N TYR A 243 18.20 -2.97 14.93
CA TYR A 243 17.51 -2.51 16.11
C TYR A 243 16.31 -3.40 16.42
N ASN A 244 16.47 -4.28 17.39
CA ASN A 244 15.36 -5.01 17.99
C ASN A 244 14.48 -4.01 18.75
N PHE A 245 13.60 -3.31 18.00
CA PHE A 245 12.57 -2.52 18.64
C PHE A 245 11.81 -3.44 19.59
N PRO A 246 11.71 -3.10 20.88
CA PRO A 246 11.07 -3.98 21.87
C PRO A 246 9.75 -4.51 21.32
N VAL A 247 9.49 -5.78 21.56
CA VAL A 247 8.28 -6.51 21.11
C VAL A 247 7.01 -5.98 21.78
N SER A 248 7.12 -5.08 22.76
CA SER A 248 6.03 -4.16 23.06
C SER A 248 5.78 -3.36 21.77
N ALA A 249 5.24 -4.08 20.82
CA ALA A 249 5.02 -3.77 19.42
C ALA A 249 4.06 -2.60 19.18
N GLN A 250 3.94 -1.75 20.14
CA GLN A 250 3.06 -0.62 20.26
C GLN A 250 3.80 0.71 20.06
N SER A 251 5.10 0.65 19.77
CA SER A 251 5.82 1.89 19.48
C SER A 251 5.53 2.35 18.05
N PRO A 252 4.82 3.46 17.84
CA PRO A 252 4.64 4.08 16.53
C PRO A 252 5.96 4.33 15.81
N VAL A 253 7.04 4.54 16.56
CA VAL A 253 8.36 4.89 16.09
C VAL A 253 8.91 3.86 15.11
N LYS A 254 8.82 2.56 15.39
CA LYS A 254 9.24 1.51 14.46
C LYS A 254 8.52 1.63 13.11
N ARG A 255 7.22 1.88 13.13
CA ARG A 255 6.41 2.03 11.92
C ARG A 255 6.82 3.26 11.11
N TRP A 256 7.21 4.34 11.77
CA TRP A 256 7.70 5.53 11.07
C TRP A 256 9.06 5.33 10.41
N PHE A 257 9.91 4.43 10.93
CA PHE A 257 11.14 4.05 10.21
C PHE A 257 10.86 3.38 8.86
N TYR A 258 9.75 2.62 8.73
CA TYR A 258 9.33 2.10 7.43
C TYR A 258 8.99 3.20 6.42
N MET A 259 8.50 4.36 6.87
CA MET A 259 8.28 5.53 6.02
C MET A 259 9.61 6.06 5.45
N PHE A 260 10.63 6.17 6.29
CA PHE A 260 11.96 6.62 5.87
C PHE A 260 12.68 5.60 4.98
N ALA A 261 12.28 4.33 5.01
CA ALA A 261 12.73 3.35 4.04
C ALA A 261 11.90 3.41 2.74
N GLY A 262 10.58 3.43 2.83
CA GLY A 262 9.66 3.24 1.70
C GLY A 262 9.66 4.41 0.71
N ILE A 263 9.58 5.66 1.18
CA ILE A 263 9.54 6.82 0.28
C ILE A 263 10.87 6.94 -0.49
N PRO A 264 12.06 6.93 0.15
CA PRO A 264 13.32 6.98 -0.59
C PRO A 264 13.51 5.77 -1.51
N LEU A 265 13.15 4.56 -1.08
CA LEU A 265 13.27 3.36 -1.91
C LEU A 265 12.43 3.43 -3.18
N MET A 266 11.25 4.05 -3.14
CA MET A 266 10.46 4.32 -4.35
C MET A 266 11.24 5.17 -5.36
N PHE A 267 11.96 6.18 -4.91
CA PHE A 267 12.81 6.97 -5.80
C PHE A 267 14.00 6.17 -6.36
N VAL A 268 14.56 5.26 -5.55
CA VAL A 268 15.60 4.32 -6.03
C VAL A 268 15.02 3.38 -7.11
N ILE A 269 13.81 2.87 -6.92
CA ILE A 269 13.11 2.04 -7.92
C ILE A 269 12.95 2.84 -9.22
N ILE A 270 12.50 4.08 -9.16
CA ILE A 270 12.36 4.96 -10.34
C ILE A 270 13.73 5.16 -11.03
N TRP A 271 14.77 5.39 -10.26
CA TRP A 271 16.12 5.54 -10.78
C TRP A 271 16.58 4.29 -11.53
N VAL A 272 16.40 3.11 -10.95
CA VAL A 272 16.73 1.81 -11.56
C VAL A 272 15.90 1.58 -12.84
N LEU A 273 14.60 1.86 -12.83
CA LEU A 273 13.74 1.73 -14.01
C LEU A 273 14.18 2.67 -15.15
N ASN A 274 14.62 3.89 -14.82
CA ASN A 274 15.18 4.81 -15.81
C ASN A 274 16.54 4.33 -16.35
N LEU A 275 17.38 3.69 -15.54
CA LEU A 275 18.68 3.14 -15.97
C LEU A 275 18.50 1.92 -16.89
N ILE A 276 17.67 0.97 -16.48
CA ILE A 276 17.44 -0.27 -17.25
C ILE A 276 16.65 0.03 -18.53
N ASN A 277 15.67 0.93 -18.47
CA ASN A 277 14.82 1.38 -19.57
C ASN A 277 14.30 0.25 -20.48
N SER A 278 13.97 -0.91 -19.90
CA SER A 278 13.51 -2.09 -20.64
C SER A 278 12.00 -2.09 -20.80
N LYS A 279 11.52 -2.08 -22.06
CA LYS A 279 10.09 -2.16 -22.38
C LYS A 279 9.42 -3.44 -21.87
N HIS A 280 10.14 -4.56 -21.89
CA HIS A 280 9.61 -5.86 -21.42
C HIS A 280 9.44 -5.87 -19.90
N LEU A 281 10.45 -5.40 -19.18
CA LEU A 281 10.42 -5.31 -17.72
C LEU A 281 9.32 -4.35 -17.26
N ASN A 282 9.21 -3.20 -17.91
CA ASN A 282 8.18 -2.22 -17.61
C ASN A 282 6.77 -2.80 -17.86
N LYS A 283 6.55 -3.49 -18.99
CA LYS A 283 5.26 -4.15 -19.27
C LYS A 283 4.93 -5.23 -18.23
N PHE A 284 5.93 -6.02 -17.82
CA PHE A 284 5.76 -7.03 -16.79
C PHE A 284 5.28 -6.41 -15.47
N PHE A 285 5.99 -5.44 -14.94
CA PHE A 285 5.57 -4.79 -13.69
C PHE A 285 4.28 -4.01 -13.84
N ALA A 286 4.06 -3.33 -14.97
CA ALA A 286 2.84 -2.58 -15.22
C ALA A 286 1.59 -3.48 -15.26
N PHE A 287 1.70 -4.73 -15.72
CA PHE A 287 0.61 -5.70 -15.65
C PHE A 287 0.16 -5.94 -14.20
N PHE A 288 1.08 -6.27 -13.30
CA PHE A 288 0.76 -6.46 -11.89
C PHE A 288 0.26 -5.18 -11.21
N GLY A 289 0.84 -4.03 -11.58
CA GLY A 289 0.39 -2.75 -11.08
C GLY A 289 -1.03 -2.37 -11.50
N GLY A 290 -1.42 -2.76 -12.71
CA GLY A 290 -2.77 -2.54 -13.22
C GLY A 290 -3.86 -3.24 -12.42
N ILE A 291 -3.54 -4.40 -11.84
CA ILE A 291 -4.45 -5.25 -11.04
C ILE A 291 -4.06 -5.30 -9.56
N SER A 292 -3.19 -4.41 -9.09
CA SER A 292 -2.54 -4.48 -7.77
C SER A 292 -3.52 -4.53 -6.60
N LEU A 293 -4.65 -3.82 -6.66
CA LEU A 293 -5.66 -3.87 -5.61
C LEU A 293 -6.39 -5.22 -5.57
N ASN A 294 -6.72 -5.77 -6.73
CA ASN A 294 -7.32 -7.10 -6.83
C ASN A 294 -6.34 -8.17 -6.31
N LEU A 295 -5.05 -8.04 -6.63
CA LEU A 295 -4.01 -8.92 -6.11
C LEU A 295 -3.86 -8.81 -4.60
N TYR A 296 -3.96 -7.58 -4.06
CA TYR A 296 -3.93 -7.38 -2.60
C TYR A 296 -5.10 -8.13 -1.93
N VAL A 297 -6.29 -8.07 -2.48
CA VAL A 297 -7.45 -8.77 -1.88
C VAL A 297 -7.35 -10.27 -2.12
N SER A 298 -7.02 -10.70 -3.35
CA SER A 298 -7.02 -12.11 -3.72
C SER A 298 -5.96 -12.93 -2.97
N HIS A 299 -4.71 -12.42 -2.82
CA HIS A 299 -3.68 -13.21 -2.14
C HIS A 299 -4.02 -13.46 -0.66
N VAL A 300 -4.65 -12.49 0.01
CA VAL A 300 -5.07 -12.66 1.41
C VAL A 300 -6.19 -13.70 1.50
N VAL A 301 -7.19 -13.62 0.61
CA VAL A 301 -8.31 -14.57 0.59
C VAL A 301 -7.84 -15.97 0.22
N VAL A 302 -6.99 -16.12 -0.81
CA VAL A 302 -6.46 -17.42 -1.25
C VAL A 302 -5.66 -18.10 -0.13
N ILE A 303 -4.79 -17.35 0.57
CA ILE A 303 -4.05 -17.89 1.73
C ILE A 303 -5.01 -18.32 2.84
N ARG A 304 -6.08 -17.55 3.11
CA ARG A 304 -7.08 -17.89 4.13
C ARG A 304 -7.89 -19.12 3.74
N VAL A 305 -8.31 -19.24 2.48
CA VAL A 305 -9.01 -20.43 1.98
C VAL A 305 -8.11 -21.66 2.07
N TYR A 306 -6.84 -21.55 1.69
CA TYR A 306 -5.88 -22.64 1.84
C TYR A 306 -5.80 -23.16 3.28
N LYS A 307 -5.82 -22.26 4.28
CA LYS A 307 -5.78 -22.64 5.71
C LYS A 307 -7.06 -23.33 6.21
N LEU A 308 -8.17 -23.28 5.46
CA LEU A 308 -9.40 -24.03 5.77
C LEU A 308 -9.34 -25.47 5.22
N LEU A 309 -8.43 -25.74 4.29
CA LEU A 309 -8.34 -27.08 3.71
C LEU A 309 -7.61 -28.02 4.68
N PRO A 310 -8.03 -29.31 4.79
CA PRO A 310 -7.40 -30.29 5.67
C PRO A 310 -6.07 -30.84 5.10
N ILE A 311 -5.32 -30.01 4.41
CA ILE A 311 -4.07 -30.34 3.70
C ILE A 311 -2.89 -30.01 4.62
N GLY A 312 -2.89 -30.37 5.87
CA GLY A 312 -1.76 -30.20 6.79
C GLY A 312 -0.92 -28.92 6.61
N ASP A 313 -0.25 -28.48 7.65
CA ASP A 313 0.59 -27.25 7.62
C ASP A 313 1.94 -27.51 6.90
N GLU A 314 1.89 -28.19 5.73
CA GLU A 314 3.08 -28.45 4.93
C GLU A 314 3.59 -27.16 4.28
N LYS A 315 4.57 -26.57 4.92
CA LYS A 315 5.27 -25.35 4.48
C LYS A 315 6.22 -25.66 3.31
N ARG A 316 5.68 -26.07 2.17
CA ARG A 316 6.49 -26.39 0.97
C ARG A 316 6.46 -25.22 -0.01
N VAL A 317 7.62 -24.87 -0.54
CA VAL A 317 7.79 -23.75 -1.50
C VAL A 317 6.85 -23.86 -2.70
N TYR A 318 6.66 -25.05 -3.25
CA TYR A 318 5.78 -25.23 -4.40
C TYR A 318 4.31 -24.91 -4.10
N ILE A 319 3.82 -25.20 -2.88
CA ILE A 319 2.45 -24.85 -2.46
C ILE A 319 2.31 -23.33 -2.52
N TYR A 320 3.32 -22.62 -2.03
CA TYR A 320 3.30 -21.17 -2.06
C TYR A 320 3.31 -20.60 -3.48
N LEU A 321 4.11 -21.18 -4.38
CA LEU A 321 4.09 -20.79 -5.80
C LEU A 321 2.71 -21.03 -6.43
N ILE A 322 2.04 -22.13 -6.06
CA ILE A 322 0.67 -22.39 -6.48
C ILE A 322 -0.28 -21.32 -5.93
N LEU A 323 -0.18 -20.99 -4.64
CA LEU A 323 -1.04 -19.94 -4.03
C LEU A 323 -0.81 -18.56 -4.68
N LEU A 324 0.43 -18.21 -5.02
CA LEU A 324 0.74 -17.01 -5.79
C LEU A 324 0.08 -17.04 -7.18
N ALA A 325 0.23 -18.13 -7.92
CA ALA A 325 -0.36 -18.28 -9.25
C ALA A 325 -1.90 -18.19 -9.19
N VAL A 326 -2.53 -18.88 -8.23
CA VAL A 326 -3.97 -18.81 -8.00
C VAL A 326 -4.41 -17.38 -7.63
N SER A 327 -3.64 -16.71 -6.79
CA SER A 327 -3.94 -15.31 -6.42
C SER A 327 -3.89 -14.37 -7.63
N VAL A 328 -2.93 -14.56 -8.52
CA VAL A 328 -2.80 -13.80 -9.77
C VAL A 328 -3.99 -14.09 -10.69
N LEU A 329 -4.37 -15.36 -10.84
CA LEU A 329 -5.51 -15.76 -11.66
C LEU A 329 -6.82 -15.15 -11.13
N VAL A 330 -7.09 -15.29 -9.84
CA VAL A 330 -8.29 -14.72 -9.19
C VAL A 330 -8.32 -13.20 -9.33
N GLY A 331 -7.20 -12.52 -9.07
CA GLY A 331 -7.09 -11.06 -9.20
C GLY A 331 -7.30 -10.57 -10.63
N TRP A 332 -6.79 -11.31 -11.61
CA TRP A 332 -6.97 -11.01 -13.04
C TRP A 332 -8.41 -11.23 -13.50
N LEU A 333 -9.05 -12.34 -13.11
CA LEU A 333 -10.46 -12.62 -13.40
C LEU A 333 -11.37 -11.59 -12.75
N ALA A 334 -11.08 -11.17 -11.51
CA ALA A 334 -11.83 -10.12 -10.84
C ALA A 334 -11.73 -8.78 -11.60
N GLU A 335 -10.55 -8.40 -12.09
CA GLU A 335 -10.38 -7.20 -12.92
C GLU A 335 -11.23 -7.27 -14.19
N PHE A 336 -11.25 -8.43 -14.85
CA PHE A 336 -12.08 -8.63 -16.03
C PHE A 336 -13.58 -8.46 -15.71
N ALA A 337 -14.05 -9.07 -14.64
CA ALA A 337 -15.43 -8.95 -14.18
C ALA A 337 -15.81 -7.52 -13.80
N ILE A 338 -14.91 -6.80 -13.06
CA ILE A 338 -15.13 -5.40 -12.70
C ILE A 338 -15.25 -4.53 -13.95
N ARG A 339 -14.35 -4.69 -14.91
CA ARG A 339 -14.44 -3.93 -16.17
C ARG A 339 -15.72 -4.19 -16.93
N TYR A 340 -16.21 -5.42 -16.91
CA TYR A 340 -17.48 -5.78 -17.55
C TYR A 340 -18.67 -5.11 -16.84
N LEU A 341 -18.74 -5.21 -15.51
CA LEU A 341 -19.83 -4.67 -14.69
C LEU A 341 -19.86 -3.13 -14.67
N THR A 342 -18.69 -2.49 -14.77
CA THR A 342 -18.58 -1.02 -14.67
C THR A 342 -18.54 -0.30 -16.04
N LYS A 343 -18.64 -1.05 -17.15
CA LYS A 343 -18.78 -0.43 -18.48
C LYS A 343 -20.01 0.47 -18.51
N PRO A 344 -19.88 1.74 -18.94
CA PRO A 344 -21.07 2.57 -19.15
C PRO A 344 -21.99 1.87 -20.17
N LYS A 345 -23.23 1.62 -19.78
CA LYS A 345 -24.24 1.16 -20.73
C LYS A 345 -24.33 2.26 -21.81
N GLN A 346 -23.95 1.95 -23.04
CA GLN A 346 -24.26 2.84 -24.18
C GLN A 346 -25.77 3.07 -24.13
N LYS A 347 -26.18 4.33 -23.88
CA LYS A 347 -27.57 4.71 -24.13
C LYS A 347 -27.81 4.41 -25.61
N LYS A 348 -28.60 3.40 -25.90
CA LYS A 348 -29.20 3.26 -27.24
C LYS A 348 -30.02 4.53 -27.43
N LEU A 349 -29.53 5.41 -28.30
CA LEU A 349 -30.27 6.52 -28.85
C LEU A 349 -31.42 5.99 -29.72
#